data_982b6263a86078397e1e2a71ffc33e8b
#
_entry.id   982b6263a86078397e1e2a71ffc33e8b
#
_cell.length_a   1.000
_cell.length_b   1.000
_cell.length_c   1.000
_cell.angle_alpha   90.00
_cell.angle_beta   90.00
_cell.angle_gamma   90.00
#
_symmetry.space_group_name_H-M   'P 1'
#
loop_
_entity.id
_entity.type
_entity.pdbx_description
1 polymer ?
#
loop_
_entity_poly.entity_id
_entity_poly.type
_entity_poly.pdbx_seq_one_letter_code
_entity_poly.pdbx_strand_id
1 'polypeptide(L)'
;MAVKNFLFSTTLAGLFLSSCNNVTQTKPETRTTTNDTTTNSKVKNMNSYISMFEIPATDISRAVNFYQTILDIKIEKMDVEGMKMGILPYENQTVTGVIIQADGYKPSADGVTIYLNGGDNLQVILDKVEKNGGKIIAPKTAHADGSGFFAIFIDSEGNKMALNSPN
;
A
#
# COMPACT_ATOMS: atom_id res chain seq x y z
N MET A 1 12.52 -42.78 -21.12
CA MET A 1 12.58 -43.53 -19.83
C MET A 1 11.73 -42.82 -18.82
N ALA A 2 10.59 -43.32 -18.77
CA ALA A 2 9.82 -44.01 -17.73
C ALA A 2 9.21 -43.11 -16.67
N VAL A 3 7.96 -42.96 -16.82
CA VAL A 3 6.85 -42.53 -15.98
C VAL A 3 6.80 -43.30 -14.66
N LYS A 4 6.40 -42.67 -13.55
CA LYS A 4 5.69 -43.36 -12.47
C LYS A 4 4.59 -42.48 -11.86
N ASN A 5 3.38 -42.84 -12.25
CA ASN A 5 2.12 -42.49 -11.54
C ASN A 5 2.08 -43.21 -10.18
N PHE A 6 1.53 -42.52 -9.18
CA PHE A 6 0.98 -43.18 -7.99
C PHE A 6 -0.41 -42.63 -7.70
N LEU A 7 -1.40 -43.43 -8.06
CA LEU A 7 -2.77 -43.37 -7.54
C LEU A 7 -2.82 -44.14 -6.22
N PHE A 8 -3.44 -43.58 -5.21
CA PHE A 8 -4.03 -44.35 -4.11
C PHE A 8 -5.44 -43.85 -3.81
N SER A 9 -6.40 -44.71 -4.18
CA SER A 9 -7.80 -44.72 -3.79
C SER A 9 -7.95 -45.63 -2.59
N THR A 10 -8.62 -45.23 -1.52
CA THR A 10 -9.30 -46.15 -0.60
C THR A 10 -10.53 -45.51 0.01
N THR A 11 -11.66 -46.00 -0.46
CA THR A 11 -12.99 -45.95 0.11
C THR A 11 -13.05 -46.74 1.40
N LEU A 12 -13.70 -46.24 2.46
CA LEU A 12 -14.33 -47.11 3.47
C LEU A 12 -15.61 -46.50 3.98
N ALA A 13 -16.70 -47.19 3.72
CA ALA A 13 -18.04 -46.99 4.23
C ALA A 13 -18.17 -47.64 5.61
N GLY A 14 -18.93 -47.05 6.49
CA GLY A 14 -19.34 -47.61 7.78
C GLY A 14 -20.69 -47.07 8.24
N LEU A 15 -21.74 -47.83 7.95
CA LEU A 15 -23.09 -47.68 8.55
C LEU A 15 -23.04 -48.11 9.99
N PHE A 16 -23.71 -47.39 10.88
CA PHE A 16 -24.36 -47.97 12.04
C PHE A 16 -25.72 -47.28 12.33
N LEU A 17 -26.72 -48.16 12.45
CA LEU A 17 -28.13 -47.89 12.69
C LEU A 17 -28.45 -47.82 14.20
N SER A 18 -29.42 -47.02 14.51
CA SER A 18 -30.51 -47.31 15.46
C SER A 18 -30.29 -47.21 16.98
N SER A 19 -31.02 -46.36 17.65
CA SER A 19 -32.07 -46.79 18.59
C SER A 19 -32.90 -45.64 19.12
N CYS A 20 -34.18 -45.90 19.27
CA CYS A 20 -35.27 -45.03 19.68
C CYS A 20 -35.36 -44.79 21.21
N ASN A 21 -36.16 -43.75 21.51
CA ASN A 21 -37.02 -43.48 22.67
C ASN A 21 -36.44 -42.83 23.92
N ASN A 22 -36.87 -41.58 24.21
CA ASN A 22 -37.90 -41.35 25.21
C ASN A 22 -38.44 -39.91 25.14
N VAL A 23 -39.78 -39.84 25.14
CA VAL A 23 -40.59 -38.62 25.25
C VAL A 23 -40.61 -38.16 26.70
N THR A 24 -40.22 -36.90 26.97
CA THR A 24 -40.69 -36.19 28.15
C THR A 24 -40.97 -34.73 27.74
N GLN A 25 -42.22 -34.37 27.83
CA GLN A 25 -42.72 -33.00 27.64
C GLN A 25 -42.27 -32.13 28.81
N THR A 26 -41.62 -31.01 28.49
CA THR A 26 -41.55 -29.87 29.40
C THR A 26 -41.59 -28.57 28.58
N LYS A 27 -42.64 -27.80 28.82
CA LYS A 27 -42.86 -26.34 28.80
C LYS A 27 -42.06 -25.48 27.78
N PRO A 28 -42.74 -24.57 27.06
CA PRO A 28 -42.11 -23.71 26.06
C PRO A 28 -41.24 -22.66 26.73
N GLU A 29 -39.94 -22.81 26.58
CA GLU A 29 -38.98 -21.72 26.81
C GLU A 29 -38.94 -20.79 25.59
N THR A 30 -39.08 -19.53 25.89
CA THR A 30 -38.96 -18.40 24.99
C THR A 30 -37.66 -18.51 24.18
N ARG A 31 -37.78 -18.78 22.89
CA ARG A 31 -36.70 -18.77 21.95
C ARG A 31 -36.20 -17.31 21.79
N THR A 32 -35.22 -16.94 22.56
CA THR A 32 -34.42 -15.76 22.27
C THR A 32 -33.73 -16.02 20.95
N THR A 33 -34.19 -15.36 19.91
CA THR A 33 -33.55 -15.31 18.61
C THR A 33 -32.23 -14.56 18.82
N THR A 34 -31.14 -15.28 19.03
CA THR A 34 -29.82 -14.73 18.84
C THR A 34 -29.71 -14.44 17.35
N ASN A 35 -29.92 -13.19 16.99
CA ASN A 35 -29.49 -12.67 15.71
C ASN A 35 -27.98 -12.92 15.66
N ASP A 36 -27.58 -13.94 14.91
CA ASP A 36 -26.24 -14.07 14.37
C ASP A 36 -26.04 -12.89 13.43
N THR A 37 -25.72 -11.76 14.04
CA THR A 37 -25.16 -10.64 13.32
C THR A 37 -23.78 -11.12 12.89
N THR A 38 -23.72 -11.68 11.69
CA THR A 38 -22.49 -11.76 10.92
C THR A 38 -21.94 -10.33 10.89
N THR A 39 -21.13 -10.01 11.88
CA THR A 39 -20.38 -8.78 11.92
C THR A 39 -19.44 -8.86 10.72
N ASN A 40 -19.93 -8.31 9.62
CA ASN A 40 -19.06 -7.70 8.64
C ASN A 40 -18.10 -6.86 9.48
N SER A 41 -16.92 -7.37 9.74
CA SER A 41 -15.85 -6.61 10.37
C SER A 41 -15.42 -5.59 9.35
N LYS A 42 -16.30 -4.59 9.20
CA LYS A 42 -16.00 -3.36 8.54
C LYS A 42 -14.68 -2.90 9.16
N VAL A 43 -13.69 -2.70 8.35
CA VAL A 43 -12.40 -2.08 8.72
C VAL A 43 -12.72 -0.71 9.30
N LYS A 44 -13.18 -0.70 10.56
CA LYS A 44 -13.89 0.42 11.20
C LYS A 44 -12.94 1.52 11.71
N ASN A 45 -11.61 1.34 11.49
CA ASN A 45 -10.59 2.26 11.98
C ASN A 45 -9.50 2.55 10.93
N MET A 46 -9.82 2.49 9.63
CA MET A 46 -8.89 2.99 8.63
C MET A 46 -9.02 4.51 8.51
N ASN A 47 -8.00 5.23 8.92
CA ASN A 47 -7.89 6.67 8.68
C ASN A 47 -7.53 6.98 7.21
N SER A 48 -7.13 5.97 6.44
CA SER A 48 -6.80 6.05 5.01
C SER A 48 -7.07 4.72 4.32
N TYR A 49 -7.48 4.75 3.06
CA TYR A 49 -7.56 3.56 2.20
C TYR A 49 -6.19 3.13 1.65
N ILE A 50 -5.17 3.99 1.77
CA ILE A 50 -3.79 3.71 1.40
C ILE A 50 -3.00 3.58 2.70
N SER A 51 -2.32 2.46 2.88
CA SER A 51 -1.44 2.23 4.03
C SER A 51 0.03 2.57 3.71
N MET A 52 0.45 2.24 2.49
CA MET A 52 1.82 2.41 2.03
C MET A 52 1.86 2.53 0.51
N PHE A 53 2.88 3.21 -0.01
CA PHE A 53 3.21 3.20 -1.43
C PHE A 53 4.70 2.92 -1.61
N GLU A 54 5.06 2.37 -2.77
CA GLU A 54 6.44 2.06 -3.14
C GLU A 54 6.86 2.89 -4.34
N ILE A 55 8.11 3.38 -4.28
CA ILE A 55 8.75 4.14 -5.35
C ILE A 55 9.90 3.28 -5.89
N PRO A 56 9.78 2.70 -7.09
CA PRO A 56 10.85 1.93 -7.70
C PRO A 56 12.10 2.76 -7.95
N ALA A 57 13.27 2.17 -7.72
CA ALA A 57 14.57 2.78 -7.99
C ALA A 57 15.52 1.79 -8.67
N THR A 58 16.37 2.29 -9.54
CA THR A 58 17.52 1.55 -10.10
C THR A 58 18.77 1.80 -9.30
N ASP A 59 18.84 2.93 -8.59
CA ASP A 59 19.92 3.29 -7.66
C ASP A 59 19.32 3.87 -6.37
N ILE A 60 19.30 3.04 -5.33
CA ILE A 60 18.72 3.40 -4.03
C ILE A 60 19.40 4.61 -3.40
N SER A 61 20.71 4.78 -3.60
CA SER A 61 21.46 5.90 -3.01
C SER A 61 21.10 7.22 -3.69
N ARG A 62 20.99 7.22 -5.01
CA ARG A 62 20.56 8.39 -5.78
C ARG A 62 19.13 8.77 -5.45
N ALA A 63 18.22 7.80 -5.43
CA ALA A 63 16.82 8.01 -5.10
C ALA A 63 16.64 8.56 -3.67
N VAL A 64 17.31 7.97 -2.68
CA VAL A 64 17.26 8.46 -1.29
C VAL A 64 17.78 9.89 -1.20
N ASN A 65 18.94 10.19 -1.81
CA ASN A 65 19.46 11.55 -1.80
C ASN A 65 18.52 12.57 -2.44
N PHE A 66 17.87 12.20 -3.54
CA PHE A 66 16.88 13.03 -4.19
C PHE A 66 15.74 13.39 -3.24
N TYR A 67 15.05 12.37 -2.71
CA TYR A 67 13.88 12.60 -1.85
C TYR A 67 14.23 13.26 -0.52
N GLN A 68 15.37 12.92 0.11
CA GLN A 68 15.83 13.59 1.31
C GLN A 68 16.04 15.10 1.07
N THR A 69 16.65 15.43 -0.06
CA THR A 69 16.96 16.83 -0.38
C THR A 69 15.73 17.65 -0.74
N ILE A 70 14.85 17.11 -1.59
CA ILE A 70 13.68 17.89 -2.02
C ILE A 70 12.65 18.05 -0.93
N LEU A 71 12.44 17.02 -0.09
CA LEU A 71 11.44 17.00 0.99
C LEU A 71 11.98 17.51 2.33
N ASP A 72 13.29 17.71 2.44
CA ASP A 72 13.98 18.09 3.70
C ASP A 72 13.68 17.10 4.84
N ILE A 73 13.81 15.80 4.57
CA ILE A 73 13.55 14.70 5.50
C ILE A 73 14.76 13.79 5.62
N LYS A 74 14.80 12.98 6.68
CA LYS A 74 15.79 11.91 6.84
C LYS A 74 15.13 10.58 6.44
N ILE A 75 15.75 9.85 5.50
CA ILE A 75 15.30 8.54 5.03
C ILE A 75 16.24 7.46 5.57
N GLU A 76 15.68 6.45 6.23
CA GLU A 76 16.44 5.31 6.73
C GLU A 76 16.62 4.28 5.62
N LYS A 77 17.88 3.82 5.43
CA LYS A 77 18.18 2.77 4.46
C LYS A 77 18.23 1.42 5.15
N MET A 78 17.62 0.42 4.51
CA MET A 78 17.66 -0.99 4.93
C MET A 78 18.09 -1.85 3.74
N ASP A 79 18.77 -2.96 4.04
CA ASP A 79 19.07 -4.02 3.08
C ASP A 79 18.58 -5.34 3.68
N VAL A 80 17.63 -5.98 3.02
CA VAL A 80 17.03 -7.24 3.46
C VAL A 80 17.02 -8.20 2.29
N GLU A 81 17.81 -9.25 2.37
CA GLU A 81 17.86 -10.33 1.37
C GLU A 81 18.11 -9.81 -0.08
N GLY A 82 18.95 -8.78 -0.24
CA GLY A 82 19.26 -8.18 -1.53
C GLY A 82 18.26 -7.14 -2.01
N MET A 83 17.18 -6.90 -1.27
CA MET A 83 16.25 -5.80 -1.49
C MET A 83 16.74 -4.57 -0.73
N LYS A 84 17.09 -3.51 -1.44
CA LYS A 84 17.53 -2.23 -0.84
C LYS A 84 16.37 -1.28 -0.74
N MET A 85 16.13 -0.76 0.45
CA MET A 85 14.99 0.11 0.75
C MET A 85 15.43 1.43 1.36
N GLY A 86 14.68 2.49 1.07
CA GLY A 86 14.71 3.76 1.77
C GLY A 86 13.34 4.04 2.36
N ILE A 87 13.22 4.06 3.70
CA ILE A 87 11.95 4.24 4.39
C ILE A 87 11.76 5.71 4.70
N LEU A 88 10.71 6.32 4.16
CA LEU A 88 10.31 7.67 4.49
C LEU A 88 9.84 7.73 5.96
N PRO A 89 9.99 8.86 6.64
CA PRO A 89 9.48 9.02 8.01
C PRO A 89 8.00 8.63 8.10
N TYR A 90 7.65 7.78 9.05
CA TYR A 90 6.30 7.24 9.23
C TYR A 90 5.66 7.65 10.56
N GLU A 91 6.40 8.27 11.46
CA GLU A 91 5.90 8.72 12.75
C GLU A 91 4.82 9.78 12.56
N ASN A 92 3.65 9.53 13.15
CA ASN A 92 2.45 10.37 13.02
C ASN A 92 1.91 10.49 11.58
N GLN A 93 2.29 9.60 10.68
CA GLN A 93 1.76 9.53 9.31
C GLN A 93 0.72 8.42 9.19
N THR A 94 -0.36 8.69 8.46
CA THR A 94 -1.37 7.67 8.13
C THR A 94 -0.91 6.77 6.99
N VAL A 95 -0.08 7.31 6.10
CA VAL A 95 0.49 6.64 4.92
C VAL A 95 1.98 6.85 4.93
N THR A 96 2.75 5.81 4.69
CA THR A 96 4.20 5.89 4.52
C THR A 96 4.63 5.55 3.10
N GLY A 97 5.83 5.97 2.73
CA GLY A 97 6.45 5.63 1.45
C GLY A 97 7.73 4.82 1.65
N VAL A 98 8.01 3.93 0.71
CA VAL A 98 9.25 3.17 0.65
C VAL A 98 9.85 3.33 -0.75
N ILE A 99 11.12 3.76 -0.83
CA ILE A 99 11.90 3.70 -2.05
C ILE A 99 12.50 2.29 -2.11
N ILE A 100 12.38 1.61 -3.26
CA ILE A 100 12.76 0.20 -3.34
C ILE A 100 13.58 -0.09 -4.60
N GLN A 101 14.73 -0.73 -4.40
CA GLN A 101 15.55 -1.30 -5.47
C GLN A 101 15.62 -2.81 -5.28
N ALA A 102 14.95 -3.54 -6.15
CA ALA A 102 14.90 -5.01 -6.14
C ALA A 102 14.56 -5.52 -7.54
N ASP A 103 14.72 -6.83 -7.75
CA ASP A 103 14.31 -7.48 -8.99
C ASP A 103 12.80 -7.31 -9.22
N GLY A 104 12.44 -6.93 -10.46
CA GLY A 104 11.05 -6.67 -10.83
C GLY A 104 10.56 -5.24 -10.57
N TYR A 105 11.26 -4.44 -9.78
CA TYR A 105 10.94 -3.03 -9.56
C TYR A 105 11.57 -2.17 -10.66
N LYS A 106 10.73 -1.56 -11.49
CA LYS A 106 11.18 -0.69 -12.59
C LYS A 106 10.56 0.69 -12.46
N PRO A 107 11.37 1.75 -12.38
CA PRO A 107 10.88 3.12 -12.48
C PRO A 107 10.09 3.35 -13.77
N SER A 108 9.02 4.13 -13.71
CA SER A 108 8.19 4.43 -14.86
C SER A 108 7.51 5.79 -14.73
N ALA A 109 7.40 6.48 -15.85
CA ALA A 109 6.56 7.67 -15.98
C ALA A 109 5.10 7.32 -16.26
N ASP A 110 4.79 6.05 -16.51
CA ASP A 110 3.44 5.55 -16.75
C ASP A 110 2.85 4.92 -15.48
N GLY A 111 1.54 4.92 -15.37
CA GLY A 111 0.82 4.32 -14.24
C GLY A 111 0.29 5.34 -13.24
N VAL A 112 0.10 4.89 -12.00
CA VAL A 112 -0.47 5.72 -10.92
C VAL A 112 0.49 6.84 -10.56
N THR A 113 -0.04 8.07 -10.43
CA THR A 113 0.73 9.21 -9.95
C THR A 113 0.46 9.42 -8.47
N ILE A 114 1.51 9.40 -7.66
CA ILE A 114 1.45 9.71 -6.23
C ILE A 114 1.64 11.21 -6.03
N TYR A 115 0.70 11.83 -5.31
CA TYR A 115 0.81 13.22 -4.89
C TYR A 115 1.42 13.28 -3.50
N LEU A 116 2.64 13.77 -3.42
CA LEU A 116 3.32 14.04 -2.15
C LEU A 116 2.79 15.34 -1.54
N ASN A 117 2.78 15.39 -0.21
CA ASN A 117 2.41 16.60 0.49
C ASN A 117 3.46 17.69 0.27
N GLY A 118 3.07 18.77 -0.36
CA GLY A 118 3.91 19.92 -0.70
C GLY A 118 4.09 20.94 0.44
N GLY A 119 3.59 20.60 1.64
CA GLY A 119 3.58 21.53 2.76
C GLY A 119 2.64 22.73 2.50
N ASP A 120 2.98 23.86 3.06
CA ASP A 120 2.21 25.10 2.86
C ASP A 120 2.35 25.64 1.43
N ASN A 121 3.49 25.40 0.77
CA ASN A 121 3.78 25.89 -0.57
C ASN A 121 4.70 24.89 -1.32
N LEU A 122 4.16 24.14 -2.24
CA LEU A 122 4.90 23.14 -3.03
C LEU A 122 6.07 23.73 -3.84
N GLN A 123 6.10 25.05 -4.10
CA GLN A 123 7.19 25.65 -4.87
C GLN A 123 8.56 25.47 -4.19
N VAL A 124 8.59 25.44 -2.85
CA VAL A 124 9.82 25.20 -2.08
C VAL A 124 10.46 23.85 -2.40
N ILE A 125 9.65 22.84 -2.63
CA ILE A 125 10.09 21.50 -3.04
C ILE A 125 10.43 21.51 -4.51
N LEU A 126 9.56 22.08 -5.34
CA LEU A 126 9.69 22.09 -6.80
C LEU A 126 10.98 22.75 -7.27
N ASP A 127 11.43 23.83 -6.61
CA ASP A 127 12.69 24.54 -6.91
C ASP A 127 13.95 23.68 -6.71
N LYS A 128 13.84 22.59 -5.96
CA LYS A 128 14.92 21.64 -5.71
C LYS A 128 14.95 20.48 -6.70
N VAL A 129 13.85 20.18 -7.38
CA VAL A 129 13.68 18.99 -8.22
C VAL A 129 14.76 18.91 -9.30
N GLU A 130 14.90 19.91 -10.16
CA GLU A 130 15.83 19.87 -11.29
C GLU A 130 17.30 19.90 -10.85
N LYS A 131 17.60 20.62 -9.78
CA LYS A 131 18.94 20.69 -9.20
C LYS A 131 19.43 19.35 -8.64
N ASN A 132 18.50 18.44 -8.34
CA ASN A 132 18.78 17.11 -7.77
C ASN A 132 18.54 15.97 -8.77
N GLY A 133 18.43 16.27 -10.07
CA GLY A 133 18.37 15.27 -11.14
C GLY A 133 16.96 14.84 -11.55
N GLY A 134 15.93 15.49 -11.04
CA GLY A 134 14.57 15.35 -11.55
C GLY A 134 14.27 16.28 -12.72
N LYS A 135 13.04 16.23 -13.22
CA LYS A 135 12.55 17.08 -14.31
C LYS A 135 11.13 17.55 -14.05
N ILE A 136 10.88 18.85 -14.10
CA ILE A 136 9.52 19.41 -13.99
C ILE A 136 8.75 19.16 -15.28
N ILE A 137 7.57 18.53 -15.18
CA ILE A 137 6.65 18.26 -16.29
C ILE A 137 5.50 19.27 -16.33
N ALA A 138 4.92 19.56 -15.16
CA ALA A 138 3.95 20.63 -14.98
C ALA A 138 4.41 21.52 -13.82
N PRO A 139 4.58 22.83 -14.03
CA PRO A 139 4.93 23.76 -12.98
C PRO A 139 3.77 23.88 -11.98
N LYS A 140 3.97 24.60 -10.88
CA LYS A 140 2.92 24.91 -9.92
C LYS A 140 1.71 25.49 -10.64
N THR A 141 0.59 24.78 -10.54
CA THR A 141 -0.66 25.06 -11.25
C THR A 141 -1.81 25.02 -10.26
N ALA A 142 -2.70 25.98 -10.31
CA ALA A 142 -3.89 25.99 -9.47
C ALA A 142 -4.86 24.88 -9.87
N HIS A 143 -5.51 24.23 -8.90
CA HIS A 143 -6.64 23.38 -9.15
C HIS A 143 -7.84 24.18 -9.64
N ALA A 144 -8.61 23.62 -10.57
CA ALA A 144 -9.76 24.30 -11.17
C ALA A 144 -10.87 24.63 -10.14
N ASP A 145 -10.93 23.87 -9.06
CA ASP A 145 -11.91 24.04 -7.96
C ASP A 145 -11.43 24.99 -6.86
N GLY A 146 -10.23 25.56 -7.01
CA GLY A 146 -9.63 26.45 -6.01
C GLY A 146 -9.12 25.76 -4.75
N SER A 147 -9.01 24.43 -4.74
CA SER A 147 -8.57 23.66 -3.55
C SER A 147 -7.07 23.76 -3.26
N GLY A 148 -6.33 24.53 -4.02
CA GLY A 148 -4.89 24.72 -3.87
C GLY A 148 -4.15 24.55 -5.19
N PHE A 149 -2.95 23.98 -5.12
CA PHE A 149 -2.02 23.88 -6.25
C PHE A 149 -1.45 22.47 -6.36
N PHE A 150 -1.10 22.10 -7.59
CA PHE A 150 -0.34 20.89 -7.88
C PHE A 150 0.85 21.20 -8.78
N ALA A 151 1.81 20.29 -8.81
CA ALA A 151 2.88 20.23 -9.79
C ALA A 151 3.17 18.78 -10.14
N ILE A 152 3.71 18.51 -11.33
CA ILE A 152 4.09 17.16 -11.77
C ILE A 152 5.56 17.18 -12.16
N PHE A 153 6.31 16.18 -11.71
CA PHE A 153 7.72 16.02 -12.03
C PHE A 153 8.09 14.56 -12.27
N ILE A 154 9.23 14.35 -12.91
CA ILE A 154 9.91 13.07 -12.97
C ILE A 154 11.01 13.11 -11.91
N ASP A 155 11.10 12.08 -11.08
CA ASP A 155 12.15 11.95 -10.08
C ASP A 155 13.51 11.55 -10.68
N SER A 156 14.54 11.41 -9.84
CA SER A 156 15.90 11.03 -10.27
C SER A 156 16.00 9.63 -10.89
N GLU A 157 14.97 8.80 -10.70
CA GLU A 157 14.92 7.42 -11.21
C GLU A 157 14.08 7.30 -12.49
N GLY A 158 13.21 8.28 -12.79
CA GLY A 158 12.32 8.27 -13.94
C GLY A 158 10.86 8.01 -13.58
N ASN A 159 10.48 8.00 -12.30
CA ASN A 159 9.08 7.88 -11.90
C ASN A 159 8.36 9.22 -12.03
N LYS A 160 7.11 9.20 -12.52
CA LYS A 160 6.22 10.35 -12.50
C LYS A 160 5.60 10.52 -11.12
N MET A 161 5.89 11.64 -10.51
CA MET A 161 5.43 12.04 -9.19
C MET A 161 4.71 13.39 -9.26
N ALA A 162 3.95 13.72 -8.24
CA ALA A 162 3.30 15.01 -8.12
C ALA A 162 3.45 15.59 -6.71
N LEU A 163 3.19 16.88 -6.60
CA LEU A 163 3.07 17.62 -5.35
C LEU A 163 1.68 18.24 -5.27
N ASN A 164 1.16 18.36 -4.05
CA ASN A 164 -0.07 19.10 -3.76
C ASN A 164 0.13 19.96 -2.52
N SER A 165 -0.35 21.21 -2.57
CA SER A 165 -0.33 22.13 -1.41
C SER A 165 -1.51 23.12 -1.49
N PRO A 166 -1.89 23.72 -0.34
CA PRO A 166 -2.92 24.77 -0.34
C PRO A 166 -2.45 26.07 -1.02
N ASN A 167 -1.14 26.34 -1.02
CA ASN A 167 -0.53 27.54 -1.60
C ASN A 167 0.63 27.19 -2.53
#